data_89c39602f0acd194dd776bae9874153c
#
_entry.id   89c39602f0acd194dd776bae9874153c
#
_cell.length_a   1.000
_cell.length_b   1.000
_cell.length_c   1.000
_cell.angle_alpha   90.00
_cell.angle_beta   90.00
_cell.angle_gamma   90.00
#
_symmetry.space_group_name_H-M   'P 1'
#
loop_
_entity.id
_entity.type
_entity.pdbx_description
1 polymer ?
#
loop_
_entity_poly.entity_id
_entity_poly.type
_entity_poly.pdbx_seq_one_letter_code
_entity_poly.pdbx_strand_id
1 'polypeptide(L)'
;RKPKKKSETRIQKLLQKDFARPIVAMLLEKKVSKKVSKRHYPAPFSVISTWKQHGCYHSKSLYYEMQSFEKMISTSTARNLLRVYLLREKLKNLAKKTGASVKHVHVVGAGVMGGDIAAWCALRGLKVTLQDQNVNAIASSFKRAGKLFTKKLKLKHKIQAAKDRFIPDVSGLGACVADVIIEAIIENKE
;
A
#
# COMPACT_ATOMS: atom_id res chain seq x y z
N ARG A 1 15.60 -21.60 -16.00
CA ARG A 1 16.17 -22.16 -14.76
C ARG A 1 15.04 -22.72 -13.90
N LYS A 2 14.96 -24.04 -13.72
CA LYS A 2 14.00 -24.68 -12.80
C LYS A 2 14.25 -24.17 -11.38
N PRO A 3 13.23 -23.74 -10.62
CA PRO A 3 13.43 -23.31 -9.25
C PRO A 3 13.99 -24.47 -8.42
N LYS A 4 15.07 -24.24 -7.65
CA LYS A 4 15.61 -25.21 -6.72
C LYS A 4 14.53 -25.58 -5.70
N LYS A 5 14.11 -26.85 -5.64
CA LYS A 5 13.25 -27.35 -4.57
C LYS A 5 13.97 -27.13 -3.24
N LYS A 6 13.45 -26.23 -2.39
CA LYS A 6 13.90 -26.13 -1.01
C LYS A 6 13.55 -27.45 -0.32
N SER A 7 14.54 -28.09 0.31
CA SER A 7 14.29 -29.28 1.15
C SER A 7 13.40 -28.87 2.32
N GLU A 8 12.30 -29.58 2.49
CA GLU A 8 11.38 -29.36 3.60
C GLU A 8 12.00 -29.82 4.91
N THR A 9 11.89 -29.00 5.94
CA THR A 9 12.31 -29.37 7.28
C THR A 9 11.39 -30.45 7.86
N ARG A 10 11.90 -31.25 8.80
CA ARG A 10 11.11 -32.30 9.50
C ARG A 10 9.85 -31.74 10.15
N ILE A 11 9.92 -30.52 10.68
CA ILE A 11 8.77 -29.79 11.25
C ILE A 11 7.71 -29.47 10.19
N GLN A 12 8.11 -29.02 9.00
CA GLN A 12 7.18 -28.76 7.90
C GLN A 12 6.43 -30.02 7.47
N LYS A 13 7.13 -31.17 7.38
CA LYS A 13 6.50 -32.46 7.08
C LYS A 13 5.52 -32.91 8.17
N LEU A 14 5.82 -32.64 9.44
CA LEU A 14 4.92 -32.97 10.55
C LEU A 14 3.64 -32.14 10.52
N LEU A 15 3.78 -30.83 10.25
CA LEU A 15 2.64 -29.88 10.16
C LEU A 15 1.70 -30.15 8.98
N GLN A 16 2.15 -30.91 7.98
CA GLN A 16 1.35 -31.30 6.82
C GLN A 16 0.55 -32.59 7.03
N LYS A 17 0.77 -33.31 8.13
CA LYS A 17 0.01 -34.53 8.45
C LYS A 17 -1.46 -34.19 8.71
N ASP A 18 -2.36 -35.13 8.38
CA ASP A 18 -3.80 -34.94 8.43
C ASP A 18 -4.31 -34.49 9.78
N PHE A 19 -3.76 -35.00 10.87
CA PHE A 19 -4.14 -34.63 12.24
C PHE A 19 -3.70 -33.19 12.63
N ALA A 20 -2.59 -32.68 12.08
CA ALA A 20 -2.06 -31.37 12.41
C ALA A 20 -2.66 -30.27 11.54
N ARG A 21 -3.10 -30.57 10.30
CA ARG A 21 -3.63 -29.60 9.34
C ARG A 21 -4.78 -28.74 9.88
N PRO A 22 -5.79 -29.27 10.59
CA PRO A 22 -6.88 -28.44 11.12
C PRO A 22 -6.39 -27.37 12.11
N ILE A 23 -5.44 -27.70 12.98
CA ILE A 23 -4.88 -26.80 13.97
C ILE A 23 -4.08 -25.69 13.26
N VAL A 24 -3.23 -26.08 12.32
CA VAL A 24 -2.44 -25.13 11.53
C VAL A 24 -3.34 -24.21 10.70
N ALA A 25 -4.38 -24.74 10.07
CA ALA A 25 -5.35 -23.96 9.31
C ALA A 25 -6.04 -22.90 10.19
N MET A 26 -6.47 -23.28 11.38
CA MET A 26 -7.09 -22.34 12.34
C MET A 26 -6.13 -21.21 12.72
N LEU A 27 -4.86 -21.51 12.97
CA LEU A 27 -3.85 -20.50 13.29
C LEU A 27 -3.56 -19.58 12.09
N LEU A 28 -3.52 -20.12 10.87
CA LEU A 28 -3.36 -19.36 9.65
C LEU A 28 -4.56 -18.45 9.39
N GLU A 29 -5.79 -18.96 9.52
CA GLU A 29 -7.00 -18.16 9.40
C GLU A 29 -7.02 -17.00 10.40
N LYS A 30 -6.69 -17.26 11.68
CA LYS A 30 -6.58 -16.22 12.70
C LYS A 30 -5.51 -15.17 12.35
N LYS A 31 -4.37 -15.57 11.81
CA LYS A 31 -3.30 -14.66 11.38
C LYS A 31 -3.70 -13.82 10.17
N VAL A 32 -4.39 -14.42 9.21
CA VAL A 32 -4.88 -13.74 8.00
C VAL A 32 -6.01 -12.77 8.35
N SER A 33 -6.97 -13.16 9.21
CA SER A 33 -8.09 -12.32 9.64
C SER A 33 -7.67 -11.02 10.33
N LYS A 34 -6.49 -11.03 10.97
CA LYS A 34 -5.90 -9.79 11.55
C LYS A 34 -5.44 -8.78 10.48
N LYS A 35 -5.22 -9.21 9.24
CA LYS A 35 -4.71 -8.37 8.15
C LYS A 35 -5.77 -8.03 7.11
N VAL A 36 -6.65 -8.97 6.81
CA VAL A 36 -7.66 -8.83 5.76
C VAL A 36 -8.99 -9.44 6.18
N SER A 37 -10.08 -8.79 5.80
CA SER A 37 -11.44 -9.31 6.04
C SER A 37 -11.77 -10.41 5.02
N LYS A 38 -12.33 -11.52 5.47
CA LYS A 38 -12.82 -12.61 4.62
C LYS A 38 -13.86 -12.13 3.60
N ARG A 39 -14.69 -11.14 3.99
CA ARG A 39 -15.72 -10.56 3.12
C ARG A 39 -15.12 -9.86 1.90
N HIS A 40 -14.01 -9.14 2.07
CA HIS A 40 -13.38 -8.35 1.00
C HIS A 40 -12.28 -9.11 0.27
N TYR A 41 -11.64 -10.07 0.94
CA TYR A 41 -10.53 -10.86 0.39
C TYR A 41 -10.73 -12.35 0.71
N PRO A 42 -11.69 -13.04 0.06
CA PRO A 42 -11.99 -14.43 0.35
C PRO A 42 -10.89 -15.41 -0.09
N ALA A 43 -10.10 -15.07 -1.10
CA ALA A 43 -9.14 -15.98 -1.72
C ALA A 43 -8.10 -16.59 -0.73
N PRO A 44 -7.46 -15.84 0.19
CA PRO A 44 -6.55 -16.45 1.16
C PRO A 44 -7.21 -17.50 2.05
N PHE A 45 -8.46 -17.29 2.42
CA PHE A 45 -9.24 -18.24 3.24
C PHE A 45 -9.63 -19.48 2.44
N SER A 46 -9.95 -19.31 1.15
CA SER A 46 -10.24 -20.42 0.25
C SER A 46 -9.03 -21.32 0.09
N VAL A 47 -7.83 -20.75 -0.10
CA VAL A 47 -6.56 -21.49 -0.17
C VAL A 47 -6.31 -22.28 1.11
N ILE A 48 -6.50 -21.66 2.29
CA ILE A 48 -6.33 -22.35 3.59
C ILE A 48 -7.33 -23.50 3.72
N SER A 49 -8.60 -23.29 3.34
CA SER A 49 -9.64 -24.30 3.39
C SER A 49 -9.34 -25.48 2.47
N THR A 50 -8.95 -25.23 1.22
CA THR A 50 -8.59 -26.27 0.25
C THR A 50 -7.38 -27.07 0.74
N TRP A 51 -6.34 -26.40 1.26
CA TRP A 51 -5.19 -27.06 1.84
C TRP A 51 -5.55 -27.90 3.08
N LYS A 52 -6.41 -27.39 3.96
CA LYS A 52 -6.90 -28.12 5.14
C LYS A 52 -7.57 -29.43 4.75
N GLN A 53 -8.39 -29.41 3.72
CA GLN A 53 -9.17 -30.58 3.29
C GLN A 53 -8.35 -31.58 2.48
N HIS A 54 -7.47 -31.12 1.59
CA HIS A 54 -6.86 -31.97 0.57
C HIS A 54 -5.32 -32.07 0.66
N GLY A 55 -4.65 -31.25 1.50
CA GLY A 55 -3.19 -31.18 1.57
C GLY A 55 -2.54 -30.66 0.28
N CYS A 56 -1.21 -30.78 0.19
CA CYS A 56 -0.43 -30.28 -0.97
C CYS A 56 0.02 -31.39 -1.93
N TYR A 57 -0.02 -32.63 -1.52
CA TYR A 57 0.68 -33.72 -2.23
C TYR A 57 -0.23 -34.78 -2.85
N HIS A 58 -1.51 -34.52 -2.91
CA HIS A 58 -2.43 -35.47 -3.53
C HIS A 58 -2.52 -35.21 -5.04
N SER A 59 -2.57 -36.27 -5.84
CA SER A 59 -2.77 -36.15 -7.31
C SER A 59 -4.04 -35.35 -7.68
N LYS A 60 -5.01 -35.35 -6.80
CA LYS A 60 -6.27 -34.59 -6.94
C LYS A 60 -6.21 -33.16 -6.40
N SER A 61 -5.10 -32.72 -5.77
CA SER A 61 -5.05 -31.37 -5.16
C SER A 61 -5.23 -30.27 -6.19
N LEU A 62 -4.65 -30.42 -7.37
CA LEU A 62 -4.82 -29.48 -8.48
C LEU A 62 -6.29 -29.36 -8.91
N TYR A 63 -7.01 -30.45 -8.97
CA TYR A 63 -8.44 -30.44 -9.29
C TYR A 63 -9.26 -29.63 -8.27
N TYR A 64 -9.01 -29.82 -6.98
CA TYR A 64 -9.69 -29.04 -5.93
C TYR A 64 -9.27 -27.57 -5.92
N GLU A 65 -8.03 -27.25 -6.24
CA GLU A 65 -7.58 -25.88 -6.44
C GLU A 65 -8.28 -25.22 -7.62
N MET A 66 -8.42 -25.92 -8.75
CA MET A 66 -9.16 -25.43 -9.91
C MET A 66 -10.62 -25.15 -9.58
N GLN A 67 -11.32 -26.06 -8.89
CA GLN A 67 -12.71 -25.84 -8.46
C GLN A 67 -12.82 -24.65 -7.50
N SER A 68 -11.89 -24.53 -6.56
CA SER A 68 -11.85 -23.41 -5.63
C SER A 68 -11.63 -22.08 -6.36
N PHE A 69 -10.74 -22.06 -7.34
CA PHE A 69 -10.46 -20.89 -8.18
C PHE A 69 -11.69 -20.50 -9.01
N GLU A 70 -12.35 -21.45 -9.67
CA GLU A 70 -13.56 -21.22 -10.46
C GLU A 70 -14.66 -20.55 -9.61
N LYS A 71 -14.91 -21.08 -8.41
CA LYS A 71 -15.86 -20.47 -7.46
C LYS A 71 -15.46 -19.05 -7.08
N MET A 72 -14.16 -18.79 -6.87
CA MET A 72 -13.66 -17.46 -6.48
C MET A 72 -13.79 -16.45 -7.60
N ILE A 73 -13.38 -16.79 -8.82
CA ILE A 73 -13.39 -15.85 -9.96
C ILE A 73 -14.81 -15.45 -10.38
N SER A 74 -15.79 -16.32 -10.14
CA SER A 74 -17.20 -16.07 -10.45
C SER A 74 -17.87 -15.08 -9.49
N THR A 75 -17.21 -14.71 -8.38
CA THR A 75 -17.79 -13.81 -7.37
C THR A 75 -17.78 -12.34 -7.82
N SER A 76 -18.76 -11.57 -7.31
CA SER A 76 -18.77 -10.10 -7.47
C SER A 76 -17.51 -9.44 -6.87
N THR A 77 -16.99 -9.97 -5.77
CA THR A 77 -15.76 -9.51 -5.14
C THR A 77 -14.58 -9.62 -6.09
N ALA A 78 -14.40 -10.76 -6.77
CA ALA A 78 -13.31 -10.94 -7.73
C ALA A 78 -13.43 -9.96 -8.91
N ARG A 79 -14.63 -9.80 -9.47
CA ARG A 79 -14.89 -8.83 -10.55
C ARG A 79 -14.57 -7.40 -10.13
N ASN A 80 -14.97 -7.00 -8.91
CA ASN A 80 -14.69 -5.66 -8.40
C ASN A 80 -13.19 -5.43 -8.15
N LEU A 81 -12.48 -6.41 -7.59
CA LEU A 81 -11.04 -6.33 -7.40
C LEU A 81 -10.29 -6.23 -8.72
N LEU A 82 -10.69 -7.03 -9.73
CA LEU A 82 -10.13 -6.96 -11.06
C LEU A 82 -10.39 -5.59 -11.71
N ARG A 83 -11.60 -5.05 -11.58
CA ARG A 83 -11.94 -3.71 -12.07
C ARG A 83 -11.06 -2.64 -11.43
N VAL A 84 -10.89 -2.66 -10.11
CA VAL A 84 -10.00 -1.73 -9.40
C VAL A 84 -8.55 -1.86 -9.88
N TYR A 85 -8.07 -3.09 -10.07
CA TYR A 85 -6.73 -3.32 -10.62
C TYR A 85 -6.57 -2.70 -12.01
N LEU A 86 -7.50 -2.95 -12.93
CA LEU A 86 -7.46 -2.40 -14.29
C LEU A 86 -7.54 -0.87 -14.31
N LEU A 87 -8.38 -0.27 -13.46
CA LEU A 87 -8.46 1.19 -13.30
C LEU A 87 -7.14 1.79 -12.80
N ARG A 88 -6.49 1.14 -11.83
CA ARG A 88 -5.17 1.57 -11.36
C ARG A 88 -4.09 1.49 -12.45
N GLU A 89 -4.08 0.41 -13.22
CA GLU A 89 -3.12 0.28 -14.33
C GLU A 89 -3.39 1.32 -15.43
N LYS A 90 -4.67 1.59 -15.75
CA LYS A 90 -5.04 2.67 -16.67
C LYS A 90 -4.52 4.03 -16.17
N LEU A 91 -4.73 4.35 -14.89
CA LEU A 91 -4.26 5.60 -14.29
C LEU A 91 -2.74 5.75 -14.36
N LYS A 92 -1.98 4.68 -14.03
CA LYS A 92 -0.52 4.69 -14.15
C LYS A 92 -0.04 4.91 -15.59
N ASN A 93 -0.75 4.34 -16.55
CA ASN A 93 -0.38 4.46 -17.96
C ASN A 93 -0.69 5.85 -18.54
N LEU A 94 -1.71 6.55 -18.00
CA LEU A 94 -1.95 7.95 -18.34
C LEU A 94 -0.77 8.83 -17.94
N ALA A 95 -0.26 8.66 -16.72
CA ALA A 95 0.89 9.43 -16.23
C ALA A 95 2.19 9.18 -17.04
N LYS A 96 2.37 7.98 -17.61
CA LYS A 96 3.54 7.68 -18.43
C LYS A 96 3.57 8.36 -19.79
N LYS A 97 2.39 8.74 -20.32
CA LYS A 97 2.28 9.32 -21.66
C LYS A 97 2.62 10.81 -21.70
N THR A 98 2.61 11.51 -20.58
CA THR A 98 2.75 12.98 -20.57
C THR A 98 4.19 13.47 -20.66
N GLY A 99 5.19 12.62 -20.39
CA GLY A 99 6.62 13.02 -20.39
C GLY A 99 6.96 14.17 -19.42
N ALA A 100 5.98 14.67 -18.67
CA ALA A 100 6.14 15.79 -17.76
C ALA A 100 7.05 15.42 -16.58
N SER A 101 8.11 16.19 -16.40
CA SER A 101 9.01 16.06 -15.25
C SER A 101 8.59 17.04 -14.18
N VAL A 102 7.81 16.59 -13.19
CA VAL A 102 7.44 17.39 -12.01
C VAL A 102 8.63 17.44 -11.07
N LYS A 103 9.06 18.65 -10.71
CA LYS A 103 10.16 18.91 -9.77
C LYS A 103 9.71 19.63 -8.50
N HIS A 104 8.69 20.48 -8.60
CA HIS A 104 8.16 21.27 -7.51
C HIS A 104 6.64 21.07 -7.37
N VAL A 105 6.22 20.72 -6.17
CA VAL A 105 4.81 20.60 -5.79
C VAL A 105 4.48 21.64 -4.74
N HIS A 106 3.42 22.42 -4.95
CA HIS A 106 2.86 23.31 -3.96
C HIS A 106 1.61 22.67 -3.35
N VAL A 107 1.53 22.60 -2.03
CA VAL A 107 0.38 22.03 -1.32
C VAL A 107 -0.29 23.12 -0.49
N VAL A 108 -1.58 23.33 -0.73
CA VAL A 108 -2.43 24.28 0.01
C VAL A 108 -3.23 23.51 1.05
N GLY A 109 -3.05 23.86 2.32
CA GLY A 109 -3.65 23.15 3.45
C GLY A 109 -2.65 22.24 4.16
N ALA A 110 -2.20 22.62 5.37
CA ALA A 110 -1.25 21.88 6.19
C ALA A 110 -1.93 20.95 7.22
N GLY A 111 -3.17 20.59 6.99
CA GLY A 111 -3.91 19.59 7.76
C GLY A 111 -3.24 18.22 7.72
N VAL A 112 -3.93 17.20 8.23
CA VAL A 112 -3.37 15.83 8.23
C VAL A 112 -3.14 15.36 6.80
N MET A 113 -4.13 15.50 5.91
CA MET A 113 -4.04 15.03 4.52
C MET A 113 -2.99 15.80 3.71
N GLY A 114 -3.07 17.15 3.66
CA GLY A 114 -2.14 17.97 2.89
C GLY A 114 -0.70 17.84 3.39
N GLY A 115 -0.49 17.89 4.70
CA GLY A 115 0.82 17.68 5.30
C GLY A 115 1.42 16.31 4.99
N ASP A 116 0.63 15.25 4.98
CA ASP A 116 1.09 13.89 4.64
C ASP A 116 1.39 13.76 3.15
N ILE A 117 0.57 14.33 2.25
CA ILE A 117 0.85 14.40 0.80
C ILE A 117 2.17 15.12 0.56
N ALA A 118 2.35 16.31 1.15
CA ALA A 118 3.56 17.10 1.05
C ALA A 118 4.81 16.33 1.52
N ALA A 119 4.71 15.64 2.68
CA ALA A 119 5.78 14.81 3.21
C ALA A 119 6.14 13.65 2.27
N TRP A 120 5.16 12.98 1.68
CA TRP A 120 5.42 11.92 0.71
C TRP A 120 6.05 12.43 -0.58
N CYS A 121 5.68 13.59 -1.08
CA CYS A 121 6.32 14.24 -2.24
C CYS A 121 7.80 14.55 -1.94
N ALA A 122 8.10 15.14 -0.79
CA ALA A 122 9.48 15.43 -0.37
C ALA A 122 10.30 14.15 -0.17
N LEU A 123 9.72 13.09 0.40
CA LEU A 123 10.35 11.78 0.54
C LEU A 123 10.73 11.16 -0.83
N ARG A 124 9.93 11.42 -1.87
CA ARG A 124 10.15 10.97 -3.25
C ARG A 124 11.17 11.83 -4.03
N GLY A 125 11.69 12.90 -3.42
CA GLY A 125 12.73 13.73 -4.01
C GLY A 125 12.23 15.02 -4.64
N LEU A 126 10.94 15.32 -4.58
CA LEU A 126 10.36 16.55 -5.10
C LEU A 126 10.61 17.71 -4.12
N LYS A 127 10.85 18.93 -4.63
CA LYS A 127 10.73 20.15 -3.86
C LYS A 127 9.27 20.36 -3.50
N VAL A 128 8.98 20.73 -2.26
CA VAL A 128 7.59 20.93 -1.79
C VAL A 128 7.49 22.21 -1.01
N THR A 129 6.56 23.06 -1.36
CA THR A 129 6.13 24.21 -0.55
C THR A 129 4.76 23.88 0.06
N LEU A 130 4.63 24.05 1.37
CA LEU A 130 3.42 23.77 2.12
C LEU A 130 2.83 25.06 2.67
N GLN A 131 1.66 25.45 2.18
CA GLN A 131 0.93 26.65 2.55
C GLN A 131 -0.21 26.34 3.52
N ASP A 132 -0.38 27.18 4.53
CA ASP A 132 -1.56 27.23 5.39
C ASP A 132 -1.63 28.61 6.06
N GLN A 133 -2.83 29.09 6.34
CA GLN A 133 -3.06 30.31 7.14
C GLN A 133 -2.63 30.09 8.60
N ASN A 134 -2.73 28.86 9.10
CA ASN A 134 -2.38 28.49 10.44
C ASN A 134 -0.93 27.95 10.51
N VAL A 135 -0.03 28.79 11.00
CA VAL A 135 1.41 28.43 11.19
C VAL A 135 1.59 27.18 12.07
N ASN A 136 0.72 26.98 13.08
CA ASN A 136 0.77 25.80 13.94
C ASN A 136 0.43 24.50 13.19
N ALA A 137 -0.46 24.57 12.18
CA ALA A 137 -0.75 23.45 11.30
C ALA A 137 0.48 23.07 10.45
N ILE A 138 1.19 24.07 9.90
CA ILE A 138 2.46 23.88 9.19
C ILE A 138 3.49 23.22 10.12
N ALA A 139 3.73 23.80 11.31
CA ALA A 139 4.70 23.26 12.28
C ALA A 139 4.39 21.81 12.68
N SER A 140 3.11 21.49 12.90
CA SER A 140 2.65 20.12 13.19
C SER A 140 2.93 19.16 12.03
N SER A 141 2.74 19.60 10.79
CA SER A 141 3.04 18.82 9.58
C SER A 141 4.54 18.55 9.43
N PHE A 142 5.39 19.54 9.70
CA PHE A 142 6.85 19.37 9.73
C PHE A 142 7.29 18.35 10.76
N LYS A 143 6.71 18.37 11.96
CA LYS A 143 6.98 17.39 13.02
C LYS A 143 6.60 15.96 12.59
N ARG A 144 5.43 15.80 11.95
CA ARG A 144 4.99 14.50 11.41
C ARG A 144 5.89 14.03 10.27
N ALA A 145 6.22 14.92 9.33
CA ALA A 145 7.13 14.66 8.22
C ALA A 145 8.51 14.19 8.69
N GLY A 146 9.09 14.85 9.69
CA GLY A 146 10.37 14.45 10.29
C GLY A 146 10.34 13.02 10.84
N LYS A 147 9.26 12.63 11.52
CA LYS A 147 9.07 11.23 12.00
C LYS A 147 8.96 10.25 10.82
N LEU A 148 8.25 10.61 9.75
CA LEU A 148 8.12 9.79 8.55
C LEU A 148 9.48 9.60 7.87
N PHE A 149 10.26 10.67 7.69
CA PHE A 149 11.57 10.60 7.05
C PHE A 149 12.53 9.71 7.84
N THR A 150 12.60 9.88 9.16
CA THR A 150 13.43 9.03 10.02
C THR A 150 13.00 7.55 9.97
N LYS A 151 11.69 7.26 9.91
CA LYS A 151 11.18 5.89 9.80
C LYS A 151 11.46 5.24 8.44
N LYS A 152 11.45 6.01 7.35
CA LYS A 152 11.57 5.49 5.98
C LYS A 152 12.99 5.51 5.44
N LEU A 153 13.81 6.46 5.86
CA LEU A 153 15.17 6.66 5.39
C LEU A 153 16.15 6.23 6.49
N LYS A 154 17.11 5.37 6.14
CA LYS A 154 18.10 4.85 7.11
C LYS A 154 19.32 5.77 7.27
N LEU A 155 19.63 6.57 6.25
CA LEU A 155 20.86 7.38 6.18
C LEU A 155 20.59 8.83 6.58
N LYS A 156 21.35 9.38 7.51
CA LYS A 156 21.17 10.75 8.05
C LYS A 156 21.16 11.82 6.95
N HIS A 157 22.07 11.75 5.97
CA HIS A 157 22.12 12.72 4.87
C HIS A 157 20.84 12.68 4.00
N LYS A 158 20.24 11.49 3.78
CA LYS A 158 18.97 11.37 3.05
C LYS A 158 17.79 11.94 3.82
N ILE A 159 17.79 11.79 5.16
CA ILE A 159 16.78 12.38 6.03
C ILE A 159 16.88 13.90 5.95
N GLN A 160 18.11 14.47 6.05
CA GLN A 160 18.31 15.90 5.95
C GLN A 160 17.89 16.43 4.57
N ALA A 161 18.31 15.80 3.50
CA ALA A 161 17.90 16.18 2.15
C ALA A 161 16.37 16.12 1.93
N ALA A 162 15.64 15.24 2.59
CA ALA A 162 14.18 15.21 2.53
C ALA A 162 13.56 16.40 3.32
N LYS A 163 14.16 16.76 4.46
CA LYS A 163 13.73 17.94 5.23
C LYS A 163 13.99 19.24 4.46
N ASP A 164 15.12 19.37 3.80
CA ASP A 164 15.52 20.57 3.04
C ASP A 164 14.59 20.82 1.84
N ARG A 165 14.02 19.76 1.28
CA ARG A 165 13.03 19.85 0.21
C ARG A 165 11.62 20.20 0.68
N PHE A 166 11.34 20.11 1.97
CA PHE A 166 10.04 20.37 2.56
C PHE A 166 10.02 21.77 3.17
N ILE A 167 9.44 22.73 2.48
CA ILE A 167 9.58 24.18 2.72
C ILE A 167 8.25 24.75 3.22
N PRO A 168 8.23 25.48 4.38
CA PRO A 168 7.04 26.19 4.81
C PRO A 168 6.83 27.43 3.91
N ASP A 169 5.58 27.70 3.55
CA ASP A 169 5.22 28.82 2.69
C ASP A 169 3.91 29.43 3.16
N VAL A 170 3.99 30.33 4.13
CA VAL A 170 2.80 31.01 4.69
C VAL A 170 2.17 31.97 3.68
N SER A 171 2.99 32.60 2.86
CA SER A 171 2.58 33.62 1.88
C SER A 171 2.01 33.03 0.58
N GLY A 172 2.23 31.74 0.32
CA GLY A 172 1.76 31.07 -0.89
C GLY A 172 2.55 31.37 -2.15
N LEU A 173 3.73 32.01 -2.04
CA LEU A 173 4.58 32.36 -3.18
C LEU A 173 5.07 31.13 -3.97
N GLY A 174 5.14 29.98 -3.33
CA GLY A 174 5.49 28.73 -3.97
C GLY A 174 4.53 28.31 -5.08
N ALA A 175 3.28 28.75 -5.03
CA ALA A 175 2.30 28.47 -6.06
C ALA A 175 2.68 29.05 -7.43
N CYS A 176 3.36 30.22 -7.45
CA CYS A 176 3.75 30.90 -8.70
C CYS A 176 4.82 30.13 -9.49
N VAL A 177 5.59 29.24 -8.83
CA VAL A 177 6.75 28.54 -9.42
C VAL A 177 6.62 27.03 -9.35
N ALA A 178 5.50 26.52 -8.89
CA ALA A 178 5.23 25.10 -8.79
C ALA A 178 4.80 24.48 -10.15
N ASP A 179 5.27 23.27 -10.42
CA ASP A 179 4.81 22.49 -11.57
C ASP A 179 3.42 21.89 -11.35
N VAL A 180 3.06 21.65 -10.07
CA VAL A 180 1.76 21.09 -9.65
C VAL A 180 1.32 21.74 -8.36
N ILE A 181 0.05 22.13 -8.31
CA ILE A 181 -0.62 22.62 -7.10
C ILE A 181 -1.61 21.56 -6.64
N ILE A 182 -1.56 21.21 -5.35
CA ILE A 182 -2.49 20.27 -4.70
C ILE A 182 -3.24 21.04 -3.60
N GLU A 183 -4.53 21.18 -3.76
CA GLU A 183 -5.43 21.76 -2.77
C GLU A 183 -5.93 20.64 -1.84
N ALA A 184 -5.82 20.86 -0.52
CA ALA A 184 -6.22 19.94 0.53
C ALA A 184 -6.79 20.67 1.75
N ILE A 185 -7.56 21.73 1.50
CA ILE A 185 -8.30 22.48 2.52
C ILE A 185 -9.64 21.80 2.82
N ILE A 186 -10.28 22.22 3.91
CA ILE A 186 -11.60 21.73 4.28
C ILE A 186 -12.65 22.50 3.43
N GLU A 187 -13.47 21.75 2.69
CA GLU A 187 -14.62 22.34 1.98
C GLU A 187 -15.73 22.64 2.98
N ASN A 188 -16.02 23.91 3.21
CA ASN A 188 -17.26 24.34 3.85
C ASN A 188 -18.35 24.38 2.77
N LYS A 189 -19.31 23.48 2.84
CA LYS A 189 -20.57 23.61 2.11
C LYS A 189 -21.45 24.56 2.92
N GLU A 190 -21.51 25.85 2.53
CA GLU A 190 -22.62 26.71 2.89
C GLU A 190 -23.90 26.34 2.12
#